data_5345a58e14c1b17bff1ddf0c8f063980
#
_entry.id   5345a58e14c1b17bff1ddf0c8f063980
#
_cell.length_a   1.000
_cell.length_b   1.000
_cell.length_c   1.000
_cell.angle_alpha   90.00
_cell.angle_beta   90.00
_cell.angle_gamma   90.00
#
_symmetry.space_group_name_H-M   'P 1'
#
loop_
_entity.id
_entity.type
_entity.pdbx_description
1 polymer ?
#
loop_
_entity_poly.entity_id
_entity_poly.type
_entity_poly.pdbx_seq_one_letter_code
_entity_poly.pdbx_strand_id
1 'polypeptide(L)'
;MTNSYIALDLETTGLEARLDKITEIAALRVEDGRVEERFVTLVNPGRQLGERITVLTGITDDMVKDAPVIEDTIGDVVRFCGNLPLLGHNILFDYAFLKRAAVNSGLDFEREGIDTLGICRLFMPADVKRNLTCACSFYEVSQSAAHRAQADAEAAHRLYQVMMARHGEEHPEAFAAKPLIYKAKREQPATKRQKEYLHDLLKCHRIDVTVQIDAMSRSEVSRMIDNIISQYGRMTSRISGEQKD
;
A
#
# COMPACT_ATOMS: atom_id res chain seq x y z
N MET A 1 -15.31 5.81 -24.01
CA MET A 1 -14.46 6.20 -22.85
C MET A 1 -15.09 5.59 -21.61
N THR A 2 -14.28 5.08 -20.69
CA THR A 2 -14.78 4.37 -19.51
C THR A 2 -15.25 5.38 -18.47
N ASN A 3 -16.56 5.48 -18.25
CA ASN A 3 -17.15 6.34 -17.22
C ASN A 3 -17.44 5.59 -15.91
N SER A 4 -17.12 4.28 -15.88
CA SER A 4 -17.31 3.42 -14.72
C SER A 4 -15.99 2.80 -14.32
N TYR A 5 -15.57 2.98 -13.06
CA TYR A 5 -14.29 2.56 -12.50
C TYR A 5 -14.34 2.56 -10.97
N ILE A 6 -13.30 2.03 -10.36
CA ILE A 6 -13.06 2.17 -8.92
C ILE A 6 -11.99 3.24 -8.72
N ALA A 7 -12.34 4.39 -8.16
CA ALA A 7 -11.35 5.36 -7.69
C ALA A 7 -10.76 4.85 -6.37
N LEU A 8 -9.45 4.63 -6.37
CA LEU A 8 -8.73 3.94 -5.30
C LEU A 8 -7.57 4.78 -4.82
N ASP A 9 -7.39 4.79 -3.50
CA ASP A 9 -6.21 5.29 -2.83
C ASP A 9 -5.94 4.51 -1.55
N LEU A 10 -4.68 4.37 -1.16
CA LEU A 10 -4.24 3.66 0.03
C LEU A 10 -3.31 4.52 0.86
N GLU A 11 -3.47 4.47 2.19
CA GLU A 11 -2.41 4.87 3.09
C GLU A 11 -1.60 3.64 3.53
N THR A 12 -0.29 3.82 3.65
CA THR A 12 0.64 2.72 3.92
C THR A 12 1.73 3.11 4.90
N THR A 13 2.41 2.12 5.51
CA THR A 13 3.54 2.36 6.41
C THR A 13 4.83 2.75 5.69
N GLY A 14 4.83 2.78 4.36
CA GLY A 14 5.98 3.15 3.52
C GLY A 14 5.74 2.86 2.04
N LEU A 15 6.79 2.92 1.23
CA LEU A 15 6.67 2.98 -0.23
C LEU A 15 6.82 1.62 -0.93
N GLU A 16 7.23 0.58 -0.21
CA GLU A 16 7.55 -0.71 -0.81
C GLU A 16 6.51 -1.78 -0.48
N ALA A 17 5.66 -2.17 -1.42
CA ALA A 17 4.62 -3.18 -1.21
C ALA A 17 5.14 -4.53 -0.65
N ARG A 18 6.44 -4.83 -0.79
CA ARG A 18 7.07 -6.03 -0.21
C ARG A 18 7.40 -5.90 1.27
N LEU A 19 7.54 -4.68 1.76
CA LEU A 19 8.09 -4.36 3.09
C LEU A 19 7.04 -3.73 3.97
N ASP A 20 6.21 -2.91 3.36
CA ASP A 20 5.29 -2.04 4.03
C ASP A 20 3.88 -2.61 4.03
N LYS A 21 3.04 -2.07 4.89
CA LYS A 21 1.69 -2.56 5.14
C LYS A 21 0.69 -1.46 4.85
N ILE A 22 -0.52 -1.86 4.47
CA ILE A 22 -1.65 -0.95 4.29
C ILE A 22 -2.16 -0.54 5.67
N THR A 23 -2.55 0.74 5.82
CA THR A 23 -3.14 1.31 7.03
C THR A 23 -4.53 1.88 6.82
N GLU A 24 -4.87 2.31 5.59
CA GLU A 24 -6.21 2.73 5.20
C GLU A 24 -6.46 2.33 3.73
N ILE A 25 -7.69 1.94 3.43
CA ILE A 25 -8.15 1.65 2.06
C ILE A 25 -9.36 2.52 1.79
N ALA A 26 -9.37 3.22 0.67
CA ALA A 26 -10.56 3.87 0.14
C ALA A 26 -10.77 3.47 -1.32
N ALA A 27 -11.89 2.84 -1.59
CA ALA A 27 -12.35 2.47 -2.92
C ALA A 27 -13.74 3.07 -3.16
N LEU A 28 -13.88 3.86 -4.22
CA LEU A 28 -15.12 4.52 -4.60
C LEU A 28 -15.60 3.93 -5.92
N ARG A 29 -16.75 3.29 -5.92
CA ARG A 29 -17.38 2.82 -7.15
C ARG A 29 -17.99 4.01 -7.87
N VAL A 30 -17.48 4.26 -9.06
CA VAL A 30 -17.98 5.30 -9.94
C VAL A 30 -18.71 4.64 -11.10
N GLU A 31 -19.95 5.05 -11.33
CA GLU A 31 -20.78 4.65 -12.47
C GLU A 31 -21.26 5.90 -13.18
N ASP A 32 -21.11 5.96 -14.49
CA ASP A 32 -21.46 7.13 -15.32
C ASP A 32 -20.93 8.46 -14.77
N GLY A 33 -19.71 8.42 -14.21
CA GLY A 33 -19.04 9.60 -13.66
C GLY A 33 -19.53 10.05 -12.28
N ARG A 34 -20.38 9.27 -11.60
CA ARG A 34 -20.88 9.54 -10.24
C ARG A 34 -20.41 8.50 -9.25
N VAL A 35 -20.10 8.93 -8.05
CA VAL A 35 -19.76 8.01 -6.94
C VAL A 35 -21.06 7.42 -6.39
N GLU A 36 -21.30 6.14 -6.64
CA GLU A 36 -22.48 5.41 -6.19
C GLU A 36 -22.24 4.70 -4.84
N GLU A 37 -21.09 4.09 -4.67
CA GLU A 37 -20.76 3.35 -3.46
C GLU A 37 -19.36 3.68 -2.95
N ARG A 38 -19.15 3.48 -1.64
CA ARG A 38 -17.86 3.69 -0.98
C ARG A 38 -17.51 2.49 -0.11
N PHE A 39 -16.28 2.06 -0.22
CA PHE A 39 -15.64 1.12 0.71
C PHE A 39 -14.45 1.83 1.34
N VAL A 40 -14.56 2.20 2.61
CA VAL A 40 -13.50 2.89 3.33
C VAL A 40 -13.27 2.18 4.66
N THR A 41 -12.03 1.80 4.93
CA THR A 41 -11.67 1.12 6.17
C THR A 41 -10.23 1.40 6.57
N LEU A 42 -10.00 1.53 7.87
CA LEU A 42 -8.67 1.40 8.44
C LEU A 42 -8.26 -0.07 8.44
N VAL A 43 -6.96 -0.32 8.38
CA VAL A 43 -6.37 -1.66 8.40
C VAL A 43 -5.28 -1.70 9.46
N ASN A 44 -5.31 -2.73 10.31
CA ASN A 44 -4.25 -2.95 11.28
C ASN A 44 -2.98 -3.48 10.57
N PRO A 45 -1.87 -2.72 10.55
CA PRO A 45 -0.65 -3.14 9.86
C PRO A 45 0.14 -4.22 10.63
N GLY A 46 -0.28 -4.60 11.86
CA GLY A 46 0.44 -5.55 12.70
C GLY A 46 1.80 -5.06 13.20
N ARG A 47 2.04 -3.75 13.14
CA ARG A 47 3.27 -3.08 13.59
C ARG A 47 2.98 -1.64 14.00
N GLN A 48 3.85 -1.05 14.80
CA GLN A 48 3.77 0.37 15.12
C GLN A 48 4.00 1.25 13.88
N LEU A 49 3.26 2.33 13.81
CA LEU A 49 3.42 3.37 12.79
C LEU A 49 4.61 4.26 13.19
N GLY A 50 5.51 4.50 12.23
CA GLY A 50 6.58 5.47 12.45
C GLY A 50 6.00 6.90 12.55
N GLU A 51 6.61 7.75 13.39
CA GLU A 51 6.21 9.15 13.59
C GLU A 51 5.98 9.88 12.26
N ARG A 52 6.86 9.65 11.27
CA ARG A 52 6.74 10.25 9.94
C ARG A 52 5.42 9.89 9.24
N ILE A 53 4.95 8.65 9.37
CA ILE A 53 3.68 8.20 8.76
C ILE A 53 2.52 8.86 9.48
N THR A 54 2.54 8.87 10.81
CA THR A 54 1.49 9.53 11.61
C THR A 54 1.40 11.03 11.30
N VAL A 55 2.53 11.72 11.17
CA VAL A 55 2.54 13.14 10.80
C VAL A 55 2.00 13.36 9.39
N LEU A 56 2.32 12.46 8.44
CA LEU A 56 1.90 12.58 7.05
C LEU A 56 0.41 12.32 6.87
N THR A 57 -0.10 11.21 7.43
CA THR A 57 -1.45 10.69 7.17
C THR A 57 -2.47 11.08 8.24
N GLY A 58 -2.00 11.49 9.42
CA GLY A 58 -2.82 11.67 10.61
C GLY A 58 -3.33 10.37 11.23
N ILE A 59 -2.94 9.20 10.69
CA ILE A 59 -3.32 7.90 11.24
C ILE A 59 -2.38 7.56 12.40
N THR A 60 -2.95 7.22 13.55
CA THR A 60 -2.21 6.86 14.77
C THR A 60 -2.32 5.36 15.06
N ASP A 61 -1.42 4.83 15.89
CA ASP A 61 -1.48 3.44 16.34
C ASP A 61 -2.83 3.12 17.04
N ASP A 62 -3.35 4.07 17.81
CA ASP A 62 -4.65 3.91 18.47
C ASP A 62 -5.82 3.77 17.48
N MET A 63 -5.74 4.40 16.32
CA MET A 63 -6.79 4.31 15.30
C MET A 63 -6.81 2.95 14.61
N VAL A 64 -5.66 2.30 14.46
CA VAL A 64 -5.53 1.04 13.69
C VAL A 64 -5.45 -0.22 14.56
N LYS A 65 -5.23 -0.10 15.88
CA LYS A 65 -5.03 -1.26 16.76
C LYS A 65 -6.19 -2.26 16.77
N ASP A 66 -7.41 -1.74 16.70
CA ASP A 66 -8.66 -2.54 16.72
C ASP A 66 -9.27 -2.70 15.31
N ALA A 67 -8.59 -2.19 14.27
CA ALA A 67 -9.02 -2.35 12.89
C ALA A 67 -8.77 -3.80 12.41
N PRO A 68 -9.52 -4.28 11.40
CA PRO A 68 -9.28 -5.60 10.82
C PRO A 68 -7.89 -5.66 10.17
N VAL A 69 -7.28 -6.85 10.15
CA VAL A 69 -6.04 -7.10 9.39
C VAL A 69 -6.35 -7.22 7.90
N ILE A 70 -5.32 -7.06 7.07
CA ILE A 70 -5.50 -7.07 5.61
C ILE A 70 -6.05 -8.41 5.10
N GLU A 71 -5.70 -9.52 5.73
CA GLU A 71 -6.16 -10.86 5.40
C GLU A 71 -7.68 -11.00 5.52
N ASP A 72 -8.29 -10.32 6.50
CA ASP A 72 -9.74 -10.32 6.73
C ASP A 72 -10.47 -9.34 5.80
N THR A 73 -9.76 -8.34 5.29
CA THR A 73 -10.32 -7.22 4.53
C THR A 73 -10.23 -7.42 3.02
N ILE A 74 -9.14 -8.03 2.53
CA ILE A 74 -8.82 -8.06 1.09
C ILE A 74 -9.89 -8.76 0.25
N GLY A 75 -10.57 -9.76 0.79
CA GLY A 75 -11.68 -10.45 0.12
C GLY A 75 -12.84 -9.51 -0.20
N ASP A 76 -13.16 -8.61 0.72
CA ASP A 76 -14.22 -7.61 0.54
C ASP A 76 -13.81 -6.54 -0.47
N VAL A 77 -12.56 -6.10 -0.44
CA VAL A 77 -12.00 -5.16 -1.44
C VAL A 77 -12.08 -5.76 -2.84
N VAL A 78 -11.66 -7.01 -3.02
CA VAL A 78 -11.70 -7.70 -4.32
C VAL A 78 -13.13 -7.81 -4.84
N ARG A 79 -14.09 -8.16 -3.97
CA ARG A 79 -15.52 -8.21 -4.32
C ARG A 79 -16.08 -6.84 -4.66
N PHE A 80 -15.74 -5.81 -3.88
CA PHE A 80 -16.17 -4.44 -4.12
C PHE A 80 -15.67 -3.91 -5.46
N CYS A 81 -14.40 -4.17 -5.81
CA CYS A 81 -13.83 -3.75 -7.09
C CYS A 81 -14.49 -4.46 -8.29
N GLY A 82 -15.00 -5.68 -8.11
CA GLY A 82 -15.59 -6.45 -9.21
C GLY A 82 -14.61 -6.59 -10.37
N ASN A 83 -15.08 -6.28 -11.59
CA ASN A 83 -14.27 -6.27 -12.81
C ASN A 83 -13.99 -4.86 -13.35
N LEU A 84 -14.33 -3.82 -12.59
CA LEU A 84 -14.10 -2.45 -13.00
C LEU A 84 -12.60 -2.11 -13.01
N PRO A 85 -12.13 -1.27 -13.95
CA PRO A 85 -10.78 -0.77 -13.92
C PRO A 85 -10.55 0.11 -12.67
N LEU A 86 -9.32 0.16 -12.18
CA LEU A 86 -8.93 1.04 -11.09
C LEU A 86 -8.52 2.41 -11.62
N LEU A 87 -8.85 3.47 -10.89
CA LEU A 87 -8.38 4.82 -11.16
C LEU A 87 -7.67 5.35 -9.93
N GLY A 88 -6.51 5.96 -10.08
CA GLY A 88 -5.79 6.61 -8.99
C GLY A 88 -4.65 7.49 -9.49
N HIS A 89 -3.99 8.18 -8.56
CA HIS A 89 -2.85 9.03 -8.88
C HIS A 89 -1.54 8.26 -8.59
N ASN A 90 -0.92 7.69 -9.63
CA ASN A 90 0.11 6.65 -9.56
C ASN A 90 -0.47 5.28 -9.15
N ILE A 91 -1.59 4.92 -9.75
CA ILE A 91 -2.41 3.74 -9.39
C ILE A 91 -1.62 2.42 -9.32
N LEU A 92 -0.50 2.31 -10.01
CA LEU A 92 0.34 1.11 -9.93
C LEU A 92 0.89 0.88 -8.52
N PHE A 93 1.10 1.94 -7.74
CA PHE A 93 1.52 1.86 -6.34
C PHE A 93 0.44 1.15 -5.50
N ASP A 94 -0.79 1.63 -5.53
CA ASP A 94 -1.91 1.08 -4.77
C ASP A 94 -2.25 -0.34 -5.21
N TYR A 95 -2.26 -0.55 -6.53
CA TYR A 95 -2.45 -1.87 -7.11
C TYR A 95 -1.42 -2.88 -6.62
N ALA A 96 -0.14 -2.49 -6.51
CA ALA A 96 0.92 -3.40 -6.06
C ALA A 96 0.68 -3.91 -4.63
N PHE A 97 0.21 -3.06 -3.73
CA PHE A 97 -0.16 -3.44 -2.36
C PHE A 97 -1.36 -4.38 -2.34
N LEU A 98 -2.46 -4.01 -3.02
CA LEU A 98 -3.67 -4.86 -3.06
C LEU A 98 -3.41 -6.19 -3.78
N LYS A 99 -2.68 -6.17 -4.91
CA LYS A 99 -2.30 -7.39 -5.64
C LYS A 99 -1.51 -8.35 -4.75
N ARG A 100 -0.57 -7.83 -3.98
CA ARG A 100 0.21 -8.64 -3.04
C ARG A 100 -0.67 -9.23 -1.94
N ALA A 101 -1.54 -8.42 -1.33
CA ALA A 101 -2.48 -8.88 -0.31
C ALA A 101 -3.41 -9.97 -0.87
N ALA A 102 -3.98 -9.78 -2.05
CA ALA A 102 -4.83 -10.75 -2.72
C ALA A 102 -4.10 -12.07 -2.99
N VAL A 103 -2.89 -12.03 -3.57
CA VAL A 103 -2.08 -13.23 -3.83
C VAL A 103 -1.72 -13.96 -2.55
N ASN A 104 -1.40 -13.26 -1.47
CA ASN A 104 -1.11 -13.87 -0.17
C ASN A 104 -2.34 -14.60 0.39
N SER A 105 -3.54 -14.06 0.18
CA SER A 105 -4.83 -14.65 0.57
C SER A 105 -5.36 -15.68 -0.45
N GLY A 106 -4.59 -15.99 -1.50
CA GLY A 106 -4.98 -16.97 -2.53
C GLY A 106 -6.06 -16.48 -3.49
N LEU A 107 -6.26 -15.17 -3.57
CA LEU A 107 -7.23 -14.54 -4.46
C LEU A 107 -6.55 -14.05 -5.75
N ASP A 108 -7.32 -14.08 -6.84
CA ASP A 108 -6.91 -13.44 -8.09
C ASP A 108 -7.32 -11.96 -8.10
N PHE A 109 -6.41 -11.09 -8.55
CA PHE A 109 -6.62 -9.65 -8.65
C PHE A 109 -5.83 -9.07 -9.82
N GLU A 110 -6.16 -9.50 -11.06
CA GLU A 110 -5.66 -8.86 -12.26
C GLU A 110 -6.59 -7.71 -12.65
N ARG A 111 -6.04 -6.52 -12.92
CA ARG A 111 -6.83 -5.32 -13.19
C ARG A 111 -6.20 -4.48 -14.30
N GLU A 112 -7.05 -3.75 -14.98
CA GLU A 112 -6.67 -2.57 -15.74
C GLU A 112 -6.75 -1.33 -14.85
N GLY A 113 -6.03 -0.28 -15.20
CA GLY A 113 -6.05 0.96 -14.44
C GLY A 113 -5.90 2.19 -15.32
N ILE A 114 -6.37 3.30 -14.77
CA ILE A 114 -6.26 4.65 -15.32
C ILE A 114 -5.38 5.45 -14.36
N ASP A 115 -4.22 5.89 -14.82
CA ASP A 115 -3.25 6.62 -14.00
C ASP A 115 -3.35 8.13 -14.25
N THR A 116 -3.94 8.86 -13.32
CA THR A 116 -4.05 10.32 -13.43
C THR A 116 -2.68 11.01 -13.40
N LEU A 117 -1.65 10.43 -12.74
CA LEU A 117 -0.28 10.95 -12.82
C LEU A 117 0.28 10.81 -14.25
N GLY A 118 0.01 9.68 -14.90
CA GLY A 118 0.37 9.47 -16.31
C GLY A 118 -0.27 10.50 -17.23
N ILE A 119 -1.57 10.80 -17.02
CA ILE A 119 -2.30 11.84 -17.77
C ILE A 119 -1.70 13.23 -17.49
N CYS A 120 -1.39 13.57 -16.23
CA CYS A 120 -0.74 14.83 -15.88
C CYS A 120 0.62 15.00 -16.59
N ARG A 121 1.37 13.93 -16.80
CA ARG A 121 2.66 13.99 -17.52
C ARG A 121 2.50 14.37 -18.99
N LEU A 122 1.36 14.09 -19.60
CA LEU A 122 1.05 14.44 -21.00
C LEU A 122 0.62 15.90 -21.15
N PHE A 123 -0.18 16.42 -20.22
CA PHE A 123 -0.90 17.68 -20.40
C PHE A 123 -0.46 18.82 -19.48
N MET A 124 0.29 18.54 -18.41
CA MET A 124 0.81 19.60 -17.53
C MET A 124 2.21 20.05 -17.97
N PRO A 125 2.55 21.34 -17.82
CA PRO A 125 3.88 21.88 -18.09
C PRO A 125 4.97 21.11 -17.29
N ALA A 126 6.18 21.01 -17.87
CA ALA A 126 7.26 20.21 -17.31
C ALA A 126 7.79 20.75 -15.96
N ASP A 127 7.69 22.05 -15.75
CA ASP A 127 8.13 22.77 -14.55
C ASP A 127 7.12 22.73 -13.39
N VAL A 128 5.87 22.26 -13.65
CA VAL A 128 4.85 22.10 -12.60
C VAL A 128 4.96 20.72 -11.97
N LYS A 129 5.01 20.67 -10.62
CA LYS A 129 4.96 19.40 -9.87
C LYS A 129 3.63 18.69 -10.15
N ARG A 130 3.70 17.34 -10.27
CA ARG A 130 2.57 16.52 -10.68
C ARG A 130 2.10 15.57 -9.58
N ASN A 131 2.40 15.85 -8.28
CA ASN A 131 1.73 15.18 -7.19
C ASN A 131 0.23 15.56 -7.19
N LEU A 132 -0.61 14.78 -6.54
CA LEU A 132 -2.06 14.95 -6.56
C LEU A 132 -2.48 16.39 -6.18
N THR A 133 -1.94 16.93 -5.09
CA THR A 133 -2.26 18.29 -4.62
C THR A 133 -1.89 19.36 -5.66
N CYS A 134 -0.70 19.28 -6.26
CA CYS A 134 -0.30 20.25 -7.29
C CYS A 134 -1.11 20.10 -8.58
N ALA A 135 -1.45 18.87 -8.97
CA ALA A 135 -2.29 18.59 -10.12
C ALA A 135 -3.72 19.11 -9.89
N CYS A 136 -4.30 18.86 -8.72
CA CYS A 136 -5.61 19.42 -8.34
C CYS A 136 -5.60 20.95 -8.38
N SER A 137 -4.56 21.58 -7.83
CA SER A 137 -4.42 23.05 -7.89
C SER A 137 -4.33 23.57 -9.32
N PHE A 138 -3.54 22.91 -10.19
CA PHE A 138 -3.39 23.31 -11.60
C PHE A 138 -4.70 23.19 -12.39
N TYR A 139 -5.50 22.17 -12.10
CA TYR A 139 -6.79 21.94 -12.76
C TYR A 139 -7.98 22.55 -12.01
N GLU A 140 -7.73 23.33 -10.97
CA GLU A 140 -8.76 24.01 -10.15
C GLU A 140 -9.73 23.03 -9.47
N VAL A 141 -9.24 21.85 -9.11
CA VAL A 141 -9.99 20.82 -8.39
C VAL A 141 -9.81 21.03 -6.89
N SER A 142 -10.92 21.17 -6.16
CA SER A 142 -10.87 21.28 -4.69
C SER A 142 -10.49 19.95 -4.03
N GLN A 143 -9.57 19.98 -3.07
CA GLN A 143 -9.17 18.83 -2.25
C GLN A 143 -9.54 19.14 -0.79
N SER A 144 -10.29 18.24 -0.12
CA SER A 144 -10.83 18.49 1.22
C SER A 144 -9.81 18.27 2.34
N ALA A 145 -9.02 17.21 2.25
CA ALA A 145 -7.96 16.87 3.21
C ALA A 145 -6.95 15.96 2.50
N ALA A 146 -5.72 16.44 2.33
CA ALA A 146 -4.66 15.59 1.77
C ALA A 146 -4.22 14.51 2.78
N HIS A 147 -3.73 13.39 2.24
CA HIS A 147 -3.21 12.26 3.01
C HIS A 147 -4.25 11.56 3.90
N ARG A 148 -5.46 11.41 3.37
CA ARG A 148 -6.48 10.47 3.83
C ARG A 148 -7.04 9.79 2.58
N ALA A 149 -6.99 8.48 2.59
CA ALA A 149 -7.27 7.69 1.40
C ALA A 149 -8.60 8.05 0.72
N GLN A 150 -9.68 8.29 1.48
CA GLN A 150 -10.96 8.70 0.88
C GLN A 150 -10.86 10.05 0.18
N ALA A 151 -10.23 11.04 0.81
CA ALA A 151 -10.12 12.38 0.23
C ALA A 151 -9.25 12.38 -1.04
N ASP A 152 -8.19 11.57 -1.05
CA ASP A 152 -7.27 11.47 -2.18
C ASP A 152 -7.89 10.66 -3.33
N ALA A 153 -8.65 9.58 -3.06
CA ALA A 153 -9.44 8.88 -4.06
C ALA A 153 -10.52 9.79 -4.70
N GLU A 154 -11.23 10.60 -3.89
CA GLU A 154 -12.19 11.58 -4.38
C GLU A 154 -11.53 12.69 -5.21
N ALA A 155 -10.34 13.15 -4.80
CA ALA A 155 -9.57 14.15 -5.53
C ALA A 155 -9.08 13.59 -6.88
N ALA A 156 -8.56 12.37 -6.90
CA ALA A 156 -8.13 11.69 -8.14
C ALA A 156 -9.32 11.49 -9.12
N HIS A 157 -10.48 11.10 -8.59
CA HIS A 157 -11.72 11.01 -9.38
C HIS A 157 -12.10 12.36 -10.01
N ARG A 158 -12.19 13.44 -9.22
CA ARG A 158 -12.53 14.78 -9.73
C ARG A 158 -11.48 15.29 -10.72
N LEU A 159 -10.21 15.09 -10.44
CA LEU A 159 -9.11 15.45 -11.34
C LEU A 159 -9.25 14.75 -12.68
N TYR A 160 -9.52 13.44 -12.68
CA TYR A 160 -9.77 12.67 -13.90
C TYR A 160 -10.95 13.24 -14.72
N GLN A 161 -12.07 13.58 -14.07
CA GLN A 161 -13.25 14.14 -14.73
C GLN A 161 -12.91 15.47 -15.43
N VAL A 162 -12.18 16.36 -14.75
CA VAL A 162 -11.78 17.66 -15.32
C VAL A 162 -10.79 17.47 -16.47
N MET A 163 -9.80 16.60 -16.33
CA MET A 163 -8.84 16.31 -17.41
C MET A 163 -9.53 15.68 -18.62
N MET A 164 -10.47 14.74 -18.38
CA MET A 164 -11.24 14.11 -19.45
C MET A 164 -12.13 15.11 -20.20
N ALA A 165 -12.78 16.04 -19.50
CA ALA A 165 -13.57 17.09 -20.12
C ALA A 165 -12.72 18.07 -20.96
N ARG A 166 -11.46 18.32 -20.56
CA ARG A 166 -10.55 19.24 -21.28
C ARG A 166 -9.83 18.60 -22.48
N HIS A 167 -9.47 17.33 -22.37
CA HIS A 167 -8.52 16.68 -23.31
C HIS A 167 -9.05 15.37 -23.90
N GLY A 168 -10.14 14.80 -23.37
CA GLY A 168 -10.57 13.46 -23.72
C GLY A 168 -11.09 13.31 -25.14
N GLU A 169 -11.64 14.37 -25.73
CA GLU A 169 -12.12 14.35 -27.13
C GLU A 169 -10.95 14.26 -28.12
N GLU A 170 -9.87 15.02 -27.88
CA GLU A 170 -8.70 15.06 -28.75
C GLU A 170 -7.73 13.90 -28.50
N HIS A 171 -7.69 13.38 -27.26
CA HIS A 171 -6.72 12.36 -26.81
C HIS A 171 -7.39 11.20 -26.07
N PRO A 172 -8.36 10.49 -26.66
CA PRO A 172 -9.10 9.42 -25.97
C PRO A 172 -8.22 8.27 -25.48
N GLU A 173 -7.08 8.00 -26.12
CA GLU A 173 -6.12 6.97 -25.76
C GLU A 173 -5.39 7.25 -24.43
N ALA A 174 -5.29 8.53 -24.03
CA ALA A 174 -4.69 8.92 -22.75
C ALA A 174 -5.57 8.56 -21.55
N PHE A 175 -6.87 8.42 -21.78
CA PHE A 175 -7.92 8.14 -20.79
C PHE A 175 -8.40 6.69 -20.80
N ALA A 176 -7.81 5.84 -21.66
CA ALA A 176 -8.13 4.43 -21.72
C ALA A 176 -7.48 3.68 -20.54
N ALA A 177 -8.22 2.72 -19.98
CA ALA A 177 -7.65 1.78 -19.00
C ALA A 177 -6.60 0.89 -19.67
N LYS A 178 -5.51 0.63 -18.95
CA LYS A 178 -4.38 -0.20 -19.41
C LYS A 178 -4.08 -1.27 -18.39
N PRO A 179 -3.61 -2.47 -18.80
CA PRO A 179 -3.23 -3.52 -17.86
C PRO A 179 -2.23 -3.03 -16.82
N LEU A 180 -2.55 -3.23 -15.53
CA LEU A 180 -1.64 -2.98 -14.42
C LEU A 180 -0.75 -4.19 -14.23
N ILE A 181 0.56 -4.04 -14.46
CA ILE A 181 1.50 -5.16 -14.41
C ILE A 181 2.34 -5.07 -13.14
N TYR A 182 2.04 -5.96 -12.18
CA TYR A 182 2.84 -6.16 -10.97
C TYR A 182 2.94 -7.65 -10.65
N LYS A 183 4.17 -8.17 -10.52
CA LYS A 183 4.41 -9.59 -10.21
C LYS A 183 4.49 -9.77 -8.69
N ALA A 184 3.39 -10.17 -8.09
CA ALA A 184 3.35 -10.61 -6.70
C ALA A 184 3.67 -12.12 -6.62
N LYS A 185 4.48 -12.50 -5.62
CA LYS A 185 4.69 -13.90 -5.25
C LYS A 185 4.09 -14.10 -3.86
N ARG A 186 3.38 -15.22 -3.68
CA ARG A 186 2.82 -15.61 -2.38
C ARG A 186 3.94 -15.71 -1.34
N GLU A 187 3.76 -15.06 -0.23
CA GLU A 187 4.67 -15.15 0.91
C GLU A 187 4.59 -16.54 1.53
N GLN A 188 5.74 -17.02 1.94
CA GLN A 188 5.84 -18.26 2.70
C GLN A 188 5.98 -17.91 4.18
N PRO A 189 5.31 -18.64 5.09
CA PRO A 189 5.51 -18.45 6.52
C PRO A 189 6.98 -18.72 6.88
N ALA A 190 7.48 -18.04 7.89
CA ALA A 190 8.82 -18.28 8.39
C ALA A 190 8.95 -19.73 8.89
N THR A 191 10.07 -20.35 8.57
CA THR A 191 10.37 -21.69 9.06
C THR A 191 10.62 -21.68 10.58
N LYS A 192 10.36 -22.79 11.26
CA LYS A 192 10.65 -22.95 12.69
C LYS A 192 12.09 -22.54 13.01
N ARG A 193 13.06 -22.99 12.21
CA ARG A 193 14.48 -22.65 12.38
C ARG A 193 14.77 -21.15 12.27
N GLN A 194 14.10 -20.44 11.36
CA GLN A 194 14.26 -19.00 11.24
C GLN A 194 13.70 -18.26 12.46
N LYS A 195 12.53 -18.67 12.94
CA LYS A 195 11.90 -18.09 14.13
C LYS A 195 12.78 -18.33 15.38
N GLU A 196 13.25 -19.56 15.56
CA GLU A 196 14.15 -19.92 16.67
C GLU A 196 15.44 -19.07 16.62
N TYR A 197 16.07 -18.97 15.46
CA TYR A 197 17.28 -18.16 15.29
C TYR A 197 17.04 -16.68 15.58
N LEU A 198 15.90 -16.13 15.16
CA LEU A 198 15.52 -14.75 15.48
C LEU A 198 15.32 -14.57 17.00
N HIS A 199 14.62 -15.49 17.67
CA HIS A 199 14.46 -15.46 19.13
C HIS A 199 15.80 -15.48 19.86
N ASP A 200 16.73 -16.34 19.42
CA ASP A 200 18.06 -16.44 20.02
C ASP A 200 18.86 -15.14 19.83
N LEU A 201 18.79 -14.52 18.64
CA LEU A 201 19.42 -13.22 18.37
C LEU A 201 18.85 -12.11 19.26
N LEU A 202 17.53 -12.01 19.36
CA LEU A 202 16.85 -11.01 20.20
C LEU A 202 17.26 -11.17 21.66
N LYS A 203 17.27 -12.41 22.17
CA LYS A 203 17.70 -12.74 23.54
C LYS A 203 19.18 -12.42 23.76
N CYS A 204 20.05 -12.78 22.81
CA CYS A 204 21.50 -12.53 22.90
C CYS A 204 21.80 -11.03 23.01
N HIS A 205 21.12 -10.22 22.23
CA HIS A 205 21.34 -8.76 22.18
C HIS A 205 20.41 -7.96 23.09
N ARG A 206 19.53 -8.63 23.87
CA ARG A 206 18.57 -8.01 24.81
C ARG A 206 17.67 -6.99 24.09
N ILE A 207 17.16 -7.37 22.91
CA ILE A 207 16.28 -6.54 22.10
C ILE A 207 14.84 -6.96 22.39
N ASP A 208 14.03 -6.03 22.90
CA ASP A 208 12.59 -6.21 23.04
C ASP A 208 11.88 -5.81 21.74
N VAL A 209 10.99 -6.67 21.27
CA VAL A 209 10.18 -6.42 20.07
C VAL A 209 8.69 -6.57 20.40
N THR A 210 7.87 -5.68 19.87
CA THR A 210 6.41 -5.70 20.03
C THR A 210 5.70 -6.51 18.94
N VAL A 211 6.44 -7.08 17.97
CA VAL A 211 5.90 -7.82 16.85
C VAL A 211 5.67 -9.29 17.19
N GLN A 212 4.59 -9.88 16.68
CA GLN A 212 4.29 -11.30 16.83
C GLN A 212 5.12 -12.12 15.82
N ILE A 213 6.29 -12.64 16.26
CA ILE A 213 7.23 -13.41 15.42
C ILE A 213 6.55 -14.62 14.77
N ASP A 214 5.57 -15.22 15.45
CA ASP A 214 4.87 -16.39 14.93
C ASP A 214 4.02 -16.12 13.69
N ALA A 215 3.55 -14.90 13.52
CA ALA A 215 2.79 -14.46 12.36
C ALA A 215 3.65 -13.94 11.19
N MET A 216 4.98 -13.81 11.39
CA MET A 216 5.87 -13.24 10.38
C MET A 216 6.12 -14.19 9.21
N SER A 217 6.21 -13.60 8.01
CA SER A 217 6.64 -14.29 6.80
C SER A 217 8.16 -14.58 6.83
N ARG A 218 8.60 -15.51 5.98
CA ARG A 218 10.02 -15.84 5.78
C ARG A 218 10.85 -14.59 5.46
N SER A 219 10.34 -13.71 4.63
CA SER A 219 11.02 -12.48 4.21
C SER A 219 11.15 -11.46 5.35
N GLU A 220 10.12 -11.33 6.18
CA GLU A 220 10.14 -10.45 7.35
C GLU A 220 11.14 -10.94 8.41
N VAL A 221 11.12 -12.23 8.73
CA VAL A 221 12.07 -12.81 9.69
C VAL A 221 13.51 -12.70 9.18
N SER A 222 13.78 -13.03 7.90
CA SER A 222 15.13 -12.91 7.34
C SER A 222 15.66 -11.49 7.44
N ARG A 223 14.84 -10.51 7.11
CA ARG A 223 15.22 -9.09 7.16
C ARG A 223 15.48 -8.61 8.58
N MET A 224 14.65 -9.03 9.54
CA MET A 224 14.86 -8.69 10.94
C MET A 224 16.17 -9.27 11.47
N ILE A 225 16.49 -10.52 11.09
CA ILE A 225 17.77 -11.16 11.37
C ILE A 225 18.93 -10.34 10.77
N ASP A 226 18.84 -9.96 9.50
CA ASP A 226 19.89 -9.21 8.82
C ASP A 226 20.11 -7.82 9.46
N ASN A 227 19.04 -7.14 9.84
CA ASN A 227 19.12 -5.86 10.54
C ASN A 227 19.79 -5.98 11.91
N ILE A 228 19.41 -6.99 12.71
CA ILE A 228 20.02 -7.24 14.02
C ILE A 228 21.50 -7.56 13.86
N ILE A 229 21.85 -8.43 12.92
CA ILE A 229 23.25 -8.78 12.64
C ILE A 229 24.05 -7.56 12.18
N SER A 230 23.47 -6.70 11.36
CA SER A 230 24.13 -5.47 10.89
C SER A 230 24.40 -4.48 12.00
N GLN A 231 23.49 -4.36 12.97
CA GLN A 231 23.60 -3.38 14.07
C GLN A 231 24.39 -3.91 15.28
N TYR A 232 24.23 -5.18 15.61
CA TYR A 232 24.73 -5.77 16.86
C TYR A 232 25.73 -6.91 16.66
N GLY A 233 25.92 -7.38 15.42
CA GLY A 233 26.78 -8.50 15.09
C GLY A 233 26.06 -9.86 15.18
N ARG A 234 26.75 -10.90 14.74
CA ARG A 234 26.27 -12.29 14.86
C ARG A 234 26.41 -12.77 16.31
N MET A 235 25.62 -13.76 16.70
CA MET A 235 25.84 -14.47 17.95
C MET A 235 27.24 -15.04 17.95
N THR A 236 28.09 -14.61 18.92
CA THR A 236 29.34 -15.26 19.17
C THR A 236 29.05 -16.59 19.89
N SER A 237 29.34 -17.71 19.25
CA SER A 237 29.39 -19.00 19.95
C SER A 237 30.34 -18.85 21.10
N ARG A 238 29.84 -18.81 22.35
CA ARG A 238 30.71 -19.10 23.51
C ARG A 238 31.14 -20.56 23.35
N ILE A 239 32.35 -20.76 22.86
CA ILE A 239 33.05 -22.01 23.00
C ILE A 239 33.15 -22.19 24.50
N SER A 240 32.39 -23.14 25.04
CA SER A 240 32.55 -23.64 26.39
C SER A 240 33.96 -24.25 26.49
N GLY A 241 34.88 -23.41 26.87
CA GLY A 241 36.18 -23.87 27.33
C GLY A 241 36.01 -24.50 28.72
N GLU A 242 35.69 -25.77 28.78
CA GLU A 242 36.01 -26.56 29.96
C GLU A 242 37.54 -26.62 30.06
N GLN A 243 38.09 -25.82 30.93
CA GLN A 243 39.41 -26.13 31.50
C GLN A 243 39.24 -27.40 32.34
N LYS A 244 39.82 -28.48 31.86
CA LYS A 244 40.20 -29.62 32.74
C LYS A 244 41.47 -29.25 33.40
N ASP A 245 41.44 -29.08 34.71
CA ASP A 245 42.51 -29.35 35.64
C ASP A 245 42.27 -30.70 36.29
#